data_0cf070a5059a07d03b17bab0a7375d60
#
_entry.id   0cf070a5059a07d03b17bab0a7375d60
#
_cell.length_a   1.000
_cell.length_b   1.000
_cell.length_c   1.000
_cell.angle_alpha   90.00
_cell.angle_beta   90.00
_cell.angle_gamma   90.00
#
_symmetry.space_group_name_H-M   'P 1'
#
loop_
_entity.id
_entity.type
_entity.pdbx_description
1 polymer ?
#
loop_
_entity_poly.entity_id
_entity_poly.type
_entity_poly.pdbx_seq_one_letter_code
_entity_poly.pdbx_strand_id
1 'polypeptide(L)'
;MKIGIFSPYDFAVPGGVNEHISNLHREFNERGFDSKVIAPYSDNISSLKYPNILDSSFVPMGKPISVPSGGSVARVNLSPWIYRRVARLIERESFDVVHIHEPFASVITLGALAAYIPERVTRVATFHTYKGSHLYRVLGKKLLHRYASKLKGSIAVSESSKHFAEKFIPGDYKIIPNGIFVDEFKHSEPFEEYKDGKINILFLSRMEKRKGLQYLLSAYSDLKWDFPDTRLIIVGGGNMDAESHSIIGSRDPADIVVIGEVSDSDKARYYKTADIFCAPATGQESFGIVLLEAMAAGTAIAASRIEGFSNVVEDDRNSIMFSPKDVESLRNVLTKLISDQKLRDRLSRSGSIDVFRYNWDTVASEVVDYYQQLGAISPELDVINLTTG
;
A
#
# COMPACT_ATOMS: atom_id res chain seq x y z
N MET A 1 11.77 22.28 5.83
CA MET A 1 11.17 22.23 4.47
C MET A 1 9.66 22.32 4.56
N LYS A 2 9.04 23.00 3.60
CA LYS A 2 7.58 23.03 3.41
C LYS A 2 7.20 22.13 2.23
N ILE A 3 6.37 21.12 2.47
CA ILE A 3 6.10 20.04 1.52
C ILE A 3 4.61 20.03 1.15
N GLY A 4 4.30 20.12 -0.13
CA GLY A 4 2.94 19.91 -0.66
C GLY A 4 2.80 18.49 -1.21
N ILE A 5 1.95 17.65 -0.61
CA ILE A 5 1.70 16.27 -1.03
C ILE A 5 0.36 16.23 -1.77
N PHE A 6 0.39 15.88 -3.07
CA PHE A 6 -0.78 15.89 -3.94
C PHE A 6 -1.28 14.47 -4.18
N SER A 7 -2.50 14.17 -3.71
CA SER A 7 -3.20 12.91 -3.99
C SER A 7 -4.17 13.03 -5.15
N PRO A 8 -4.27 12.04 -6.03
CA PRO A 8 -5.31 12.00 -7.05
C PRO A 8 -6.67 11.55 -6.52
N TYR A 9 -6.69 10.83 -5.38
CA TYR A 9 -7.84 10.07 -4.91
C TYR A 9 -8.61 10.75 -3.79
N ASP A 10 -9.92 10.45 -3.72
CA ASP A 10 -10.82 10.93 -2.67
C ASP A 10 -10.33 10.51 -1.28
N PHE A 11 -9.96 11.49 -0.47
CA PHE A 11 -9.43 11.23 0.88
C PHE A 11 -10.50 10.86 1.92
N ALA A 12 -11.80 10.94 1.55
CA ALA A 12 -12.89 10.40 2.38
C ALA A 12 -12.98 8.86 2.30
N VAL A 13 -12.28 8.23 1.36
CA VAL A 13 -12.35 6.78 1.12
C VAL A 13 -11.00 6.14 1.39
N PRO A 14 -10.94 5.11 2.26
CA PRO A 14 -9.72 4.37 2.52
C PRO A 14 -9.14 3.75 1.26
N GLY A 15 -7.80 3.81 1.12
CA GLY A 15 -7.09 3.23 -0.01
C GLY A 15 -5.58 3.32 0.15
N GLY A 16 -4.84 2.34 -0.39
CA GLY A 16 -3.41 2.19 -0.15
C GLY A 16 -2.56 3.41 -0.49
N VAL A 17 -2.92 4.20 -1.52
CA VAL A 17 -2.20 5.44 -1.85
C VAL A 17 -2.50 6.54 -0.83
N ASN A 18 -3.75 6.67 -0.38
CA ASN A 18 -4.13 7.65 0.62
C ASN A 18 -3.52 7.31 1.99
N GLU A 19 -3.46 6.03 2.34
CA GLU A 19 -2.79 5.54 3.55
C GLU A 19 -1.28 5.83 3.51
N HIS A 20 -0.62 5.54 2.38
CA HIS A 20 0.78 5.89 2.16
C HIS A 20 1.02 7.40 2.34
N ILE A 21 0.18 8.24 1.76
CA ILE A 21 0.27 9.71 1.88
C ILE A 21 0.06 10.18 3.32
N SER A 22 -0.94 9.62 4.02
CA SER A 22 -1.24 9.95 5.42
C SER A 22 -0.06 9.61 6.34
N ASN A 23 0.53 8.44 6.16
CA ASN A 23 1.65 7.98 6.95
C ASN A 23 2.93 8.77 6.63
N LEU A 24 3.19 9.07 5.36
CA LEU A 24 4.31 9.92 4.97
C LEU A 24 4.17 11.35 5.52
N HIS A 25 2.94 11.90 5.52
CA HIS A 25 2.63 13.19 6.13
C HIS A 25 2.90 13.17 7.64
N ARG A 26 2.48 12.12 8.35
CA ARG A 26 2.78 11.92 9.78
C ARG A 26 4.28 11.96 10.03
N GLU A 27 5.05 11.15 9.31
CA GLU A 27 6.50 11.07 9.43
C GLU A 27 7.21 12.41 9.16
N PHE A 28 6.73 13.18 8.18
CA PHE A 28 7.28 14.51 7.91
C PHE A 28 7.04 15.49 9.06
N ASN A 29 5.84 15.47 9.64
CA ASN A 29 5.51 16.35 10.77
C ASN A 29 6.28 15.94 12.04
N GLU A 30 6.45 14.65 12.32
CA GLU A 30 7.26 14.15 13.44
C GLU A 30 8.73 14.55 13.32
N ARG A 31 9.23 14.75 12.09
CA ARG A 31 10.56 15.29 11.79
C ARG A 31 10.63 16.82 11.74
N GLY A 32 9.55 17.51 12.09
CA GLY A 32 9.49 18.98 12.11
C GLY A 32 9.36 19.65 10.73
N PHE A 33 8.98 18.92 9.67
CA PHE A 33 8.65 19.52 8.39
C PHE A 33 7.21 20.04 8.38
N ASP A 34 6.98 21.18 7.71
CA ASP A 34 5.61 21.69 7.45
C ASP A 34 5.07 20.99 6.20
N SER A 35 4.21 19.98 6.37
CA SER A 35 3.63 19.27 5.25
C SER A 35 2.11 19.47 5.14
N LYS A 36 1.61 19.60 3.91
CA LYS A 36 0.17 19.72 3.60
C LYS A 36 -0.25 18.65 2.61
N VAL A 37 -1.41 18.03 2.85
CA VAL A 37 -2.04 17.08 1.93
C VAL A 37 -3.12 17.76 1.12
N ILE A 38 -3.01 17.67 -0.20
CA ILE A 38 -3.93 18.27 -1.18
C ILE A 38 -4.63 17.16 -1.95
N ALA A 39 -5.95 17.01 -1.77
CA ALA A 39 -6.70 15.88 -2.34
C ALA A 39 -8.16 16.22 -2.66
N PRO A 40 -8.83 15.47 -3.57
CA PRO A 40 -10.29 15.51 -3.65
C PRO A 40 -10.91 15.03 -2.35
N TYR A 41 -12.09 15.58 -2.03
CA TYR A 41 -12.79 15.20 -0.81
C TYR A 41 -14.30 15.22 -1.01
N SER A 42 -14.98 14.10 -0.71
CA SER A 42 -16.43 13.94 -0.92
C SER A 42 -17.26 14.19 0.33
N ASP A 43 -16.66 14.25 1.50
CA ASP A 43 -17.33 14.35 2.80
C ASP A 43 -17.01 15.68 3.50
N ASN A 44 -17.49 15.88 4.73
CA ASN A 44 -17.14 17.03 5.56
C ASN A 44 -15.76 16.85 6.19
N ILE A 45 -14.99 17.94 6.30
CA ILE A 45 -13.61 17.92 6.85
C ILE A 45 -13.58 17.37 8.29
N SER A 46 -14.64 17.61 9.07
CA SER A 46 -14.77 17.08 10.44
C SER A 46 -14.84 15.55 10.55
N SER A 47 -14.92 14.84 9.43
CA SER A 47 -14.98 13.37 9.37
C SER A 47 -13.78 12.76 8.64
N LEU A 48 -12.63 13.43 8.64
CA LEU A 48 -11.38 12.87 8.08
C LEU A 48 -11.09 11.50 8.67
N LYS A 49 -10.97 10.48 7.80
CA LYS A 49 -10.72 9.09 8.20
C LYS A 49 -9.26 8.81 8.54
N TYR A 50 -8.39 9.77 8.31
CA TYR A 50 -6.96 9.68 8.59
C TYR A 50 -6.62 10.57 9.80
N PRO A 51 -6.52 10.00 11.02
CA PRO A 51 -6.34 10.77 12.25
C PRO A 51 -5.00 11.51 12.30
N ASN A 52 -4.03 11.10 11.52
CA ASN A 52 -2.71 11.72 11.44
C ASN A 52 -2.71 13.06 10.68
N ILE A 53 -3.81 13.40 9.99
CA ILE A 53 -3.92 14.64 9.22
C ILE A 53 -4.81 15.61 9.99
N LEU A 54 -4.20 16.70 10.47
CA LEU A 54 -4.94 17.79 11.10
C LEU A 54 -5.71 18.62 10.06
N ASP A 55 -6.85 19.17 10.45
CA ASP A 55 -7.67 20.02 9.56
C ASP A 55 -6.88 21.17 8.93
N SER A 56 -5.89 21.73 9.65
CA SER A 56 -5.01 22.81 9.17
C SER A 56 -4.01 22.35 8.10
N SER A 57 -3.68 21.08 8.04
CA SER A 57 -2.74 20.49 7.08
C SER A 57 -3.43 19.81 5.90
N PHE A 58 -4.76 19.69 5.91
CA PHE A 58 -5.53 19.17 4.80
C PHE A 58 -6.15 20.26 3.94
N VAL A 59 -5.94 20.19 2.63
CA VAL A 59 -6.50 21.14 1.65
C VAL A 59 -7.44 20.40 0.71
N PRO A 60 -8.76 20.41 0.93
CA PRO A 60 -9.72 19.77 0.05
C PRO A 60 -9.76 20.50 -1.30
N MET A 61 -9.60 19.73 -2.38
CA MET A 61 -9.49 20.27 -3.73
C MET A 61 -10.55 19.68 -4.68
N GLY A 62 -11.78 20.10 -4.48
CA GLY A 62 -12.94 19.73 -5.31
C GLY A 62 -13.52 18.36 -5.02
N LYS A 63 -14.71 18.12 -5.58
CA LYS A 63 -15.46 16.86 -5.39
C LYS A 63 -14.96 15.80 -6.37
N PRO A 64 -14.79 14.55 -5.93
CA PRO A 64 -14.43 13.44 -6.80
C PRO A 64 -15.63 12.88 -7.56
N ILE A 65 -15.36 12.20 -8.66
CA ILE A 65 -16.29 11.34 -9.39
C ILE A 65 -15.73 9.92 -9.45
N SER A 66 -16.61 8.93 -9.53
CA SER A 66 -16.23 7.52 -9.62
C SER A 66 -15.87 7.16 -11.06
N VAL A 67 -14.68 6.58 -11.27
CA VAL A 67 -14.18 6.15 -12.58
C VAL A 67 -13.72 4.68 -12.47
N PRO A 68 -14.21 3.76 -13.32
CA PRO A 68 -13.72 2.39 -13.35
C PRO A 68 -12.21 2.35 -13.67
N SER A 69 -11.44 1.63 -12.87
CA SER A 69 -9.99 1.53 -13.03
C SER A 69 -9.47 0.17 -12.59
N GLY A 70 -8.89 -0.61 -13.52
CA GLY A 70 -8.15 -1.83 -13.20
C GLY A 70 -8.89 -2.92 -12.41
N GLY A 71 -10.22 -2.99 -12.50
CA GLY A 71 -11.05 -3.95 -11.75
C GLY A 71 -11.55 -3.41 -10.40
N SER A 72 -11.28 -2.13 -10.10
CA SER A 72 -11.83 -1.41 -8.97
C SER A 72 -12.41 -0.05 -9.42
N VAL A 73 -12.90 0.76 -8.49
CA VAL A 73 -13.43 2.11 -8.76
C VAL A 73 -12.48 3.14 -8.15
N ALA A 74 -11.86 3.97 -8.99
CA ALA A 74 -11.10 5.12 -8.56
C ALA A 74 -12.03 6.34 -8.40
N ARG A 75 -11.90 7.07 -7.30
CA ARG A 75 -12.63 8.32 -7.06
C ARG A 75 -11.66 9.48 -7.24
N VAL A 76 -11.75 10.16 -8.36
CA VAL A 76 -10.80 11.20 -8.79
C VAL A 76 -11.52 12.48 -9.20
N ASN A 77 -10.83 13.61 -9.12
CA ASN A 77 -11.36 14.86 -9.66
C ASN A 77 -10.91 15.05 -11.11
N LEU A 78 -11.87 15.29 -12.03
CA LEU A 78 -11.61 15.53 -13.43
C LEU A 78 -12.05 16.94 -13.89
N SER A 79 -12.41 17.85 -12.97
CA SER A 79 -12.86 19.19 -13.29
C SER A 79 -11.71 20.10 -13.77
N PRO A 80 -11.76 20.64 -14.99
CA PRO A 80 -10.69 21.53 -15.50
C PRO A 80 -10.48 22.79 -14.66
N TRP A 81 -11.50 23.27 -13.96
CA TRP A 81 -11.41 24.45 -13.11
C TRP A 81 -10.46 24.29 -11.93
N ILE A 82 -10.21 23.07 -11.50
CA ILE A 82 -9.30 22.74 -10.41
C ILE A 82 -7.86 23.06 -10.77
N TYR A 83 -7.47 22.94 -12.04
CA TYR A 83 -6.11 23.25 -12.50
C TYR A 83 -5.63 24.64 -12.05
N ARG A 84 -6.46 25.68 -12.25
CA ARG A 84 -6.12 27.06 -11.83
C ARG A 84 -6.06 27.20 -10.31
N ARG A 85 -6.90 26.44 -9.58
CA ARG A 85 -6.89 26.46 -8.10
C ARG A 85 -5.62 25.83 -7.55
N VAL A 86 -5.17 24.72 -8.14
CA VAL A 86 -3.91 24.05 -7.78
C VAL A 86 -2.72 24.98 -8.02
N ALA A 87 -2.64 25.64 -9.18
CA ALA A 87 -1.56 26.56 -9.50
C ALA A 87 -1.48 27.72 -8.49
N ARG A 88 -2.63 28.37 -8.17
CA ARG A 88 -2.69 29.44 -7.15
C ARG A 88 -2.34 28.95 -5.76
N LEU A 89 -2.71 27.72 -5.39
CA LEU A 89 -2.33 27.14 -4.11
C LEU A 89 -0.81 27.01 -4.00
N ILE A 90 -0.17 26.42 -5.01
CA ILE A 90 1.29 26.22 -5.04
C ILE A 90 2.02 27.57 -4.92
N GLU A 91 1.54 28.58 -5.64
CA GLU A 91 2.11 29.94 -5.59
C GLU A 91 1.95 30.56 -4.18
N ARG A 92 0.76 30.48 -3.59
CA ARG A 92 0.46 31.04 -2.26
C ARG A 92 1.23 30.35 -1.14
N GLU A 93 1.30 29.02 -1.16
CA GLU A 93 1.94 28.25 -0.11
C GLU A 93 3.46 28.27 -0.17
N SER A 94 4.04 28.58 -1.33
CA SER A 94 5.50 28.66 -1.53
C SER A 94 6.24 27.40 -1.05
N PHE A 95 5.78 26.23 -1.46
CA PHE A 95 6.40 24.96 -1.12
C PHE A 95 7.86 24.87 -1.57
N ASP A 96 8.70 24.21 -0.77
CA ASP A 96 10.06 23.81 -1.16
C ASP A 96 10.03 22.54 -2.00
N VAL A 97 9.08 21.62 -1.65
CA VAL A 97 8.86 20.37 -2.37
C VAL A 97 7.40 20.24 -2.79
N VAL A 98 7.17 19.88 -4.05
CA VAL A 98 5.87 19.49 -4.60
C VAL A 98 5.94 18.01 -4.94
N HIS A 99 5.40 17.18 -4.04
CA HIS A 99 5.37 15.72 -4.17
C HIS A 99 4.01 15.27 -4.71
N ILE A 100 4.01 14.60 -5.84
CA ILE A 100 2.81 14.24 -6.59
C ILE A 100 2.69 12.71 -6.63
N HIS A 101 1.63 12.18 -6.03
CA HIS A 101 1.33 10.75 -6.14
C HIS A 101 0.46 10.49 -7.37
N GLU A 102 0.83 9.50 -8.19
CA GLU A 102 0.15 9.16 -9.45
C GLU A 102 -0.10 10.40 -10.33
N PRO A 103 0.93 11.01 -10.90
CA PRO A 103 0.87 12.36 -11.49
C PRO A 103 -0.12 12.53 -12.65
N PHE A 104 -0.56 11.43 -13.25
CA PHE A 104 -1.49 11.43 -14.39
C PHE A 104 -2.87 10.85 -14.07
N ALA A 105 -3.21 10.64 -12.79
CA ALA A 105 -4.46 9.99 -12.41
C ALA A 105 -5.64 10.99 -12.25
N SER A 106 -5.38 12.29 -12.03
CA SER A 106 -6.42 13.30 -11.82
C SER A 106 -6.02 14.68 -12.34
N VAL A 107 -6.98 15.59 -12.44
CA VAL A 107 -6.69 17.01 -12.78
C VAL A 107 -5.91 17.71 -11.67
N ILE A 108 -6.03 17.29 -10.42
CA ILE A 108 -5.26 17.84 -9.30
C ILE A 108 -3.78 17.55 -9.48
N THR A 109 -3.43 16.29 -9.67
CA THR A 109 -2.05 15.84 -9.82
C THR A 109 -1.43 16.33 -11.14
N LEU A 110 -2.20 16.33 -12.23
CA LEU A 110 -1.78 16.92 -13.49
C LEU A 110 -1.59 18.45 -13.37
N GLY A 111 -2.44 19.12 -12.59
CA GLY A 111 -2.32 20.56 -12.30
C GLY A 111 -1.05 20.87 -11.51
N ALA A 112 -0.72 20.07 -10.50
CA ALA A 112 0.52 20.20 -9.74
C ALA A 112 1.77 19.95 -10.60
N LEU A 113 1.68 18.96 -11.50
CA LEU A 113 2.75 18.65 -12.45
C LEU A 113 2.97 19.75 -13.47
N ALA A 114 1.88 20.36 -13.97
CA ALA A 114 1.93 21.36 -15.04
C ALA A 114 2.15 22.81 -14.56
N ALA A 115 1.84 23.11 -13.28
CA ALA A 115 1.98 24.44 -12.71
C ALA A 115 3.37 25.03 -12.95
N TYR A 116 3.43 26.36 -13.12
CA TYR A 116 4.70 27.07 -13.08
C TYR A 116 5.18 27.13 -11.63
N ILE A 117 6.40 26.68 -11.38
CA ILE A 117 7.07 26.78 -10.09
C ILE A 117 8.52 27.23 -10.32
N PRO A 118 9.11 28.01 -9.39
CA PRO A 118 10.52 28.41 -9.46
C PRO A 118 11.45 27.19 -9.51
N GLU A 119 12.61 27.33 -10.15
CA GLU A 119 13.61 26.23 -10.26
C GLU A 119 14.10 25.71 -8.91
N ARG A 120 14.12 26.58 -7.89
CA ARG A 120 14.49 26.17 -6.51
C ARG A 120 13.54 25.12 -5.91
N VAL A 121 12.28 25.06 -6.36
CA VAL A 121 11.30 24.10 -5.86
C VAL A 121 11.57 22.73 -6.46
N THR A 122 11.62 21.71 -5.60
CA THR A 122 11.82 20.33 -6.03
C THR A 122 10.48 19.68 -6.33
N ARG A 123 10.27 19.25 -7.58
CA ARG A 123 9.09 18.51 -8.02
C ARG A 123 9.40 17.04 -8.16
N VAL A 124 8.73 16.20 -7.35
CA VAL A 124 8.90 14.75 -7.34
C VAL A 124 7.57 14.06 -7.58
N ALA A 125 7.58 12.92 -8.25
CA ALA A 125 6.41 12.08 -8.40
C ALA A 125 6.64 10.68 -7.84
N THR A 126 5.62 10.09 -7.18
CA THR A 126 5.59 8.68 -6.78
C THR A 126 4.55 7.90 -7.57
N PHE A 127 4.98 6.78 -8.12
CA PHE A 127 4.19 5.86 -8.93
C PHE A 127 3.87 4.60 -8.13
N HIS A 128 2.58 4.33 -7.92
CA HIS A 128 2.07 3.19 -7.16
C HIS A 128 1.43 2.12 -8.05
N THR A 129 1.05 2.49 -9.28
CA THR A 129 0.24 1.66 -10.15
C THR A 129 1.10 0.65 -10.90
N TYR A 130 0.63 -0.59 -10.90
CA TYR A 130 1.18 -1.70 -11.69
C TYR A 130 0.46 -1.90 -13.02
N LYS A 131 -0.81 -1.46 -13.14
CA LYS A 131 -1.64 -1.71 -14.33
C LYS A 131 -2.58 -0.55 -14.63
N GLY A 132 -2.40 0.02 -15.78
CA GLY A 132 -3.16 0.97 -16.58
C GLY A 132 -4.24 1.81 -15.96
N SER A 133 -3.97 3.09 -15.77
CA SER A 133 -4.98 4.14 -15.83
C SER A 133 -5.32 4.43 -17.29
N HIS A 134 -6.60 4.58 -17.64
CA HIS A 134 -7.05 4.98 -18.98
C HIS A 134 -6.40 6.29 -19.46
N LEU A 135 -6.08 7.20 -18.53
CA LEU A 135 -5.44 8.48 -18.82
C LEU A 135 -4.05 8.35 -19.45
N TYR A 136 -3.26 7.35 -19.08
CA TYR A 136 -1.96 7.08 -19.72
C TYR A 136 -2.11 6.79 -21.22
N ARG A 137 -3.22 6.15 -21.64
CA ARG A 137 -3.50 5.89 -23.06
C ARG A 137 -4.08 7.10 -23.77
N VAL A 138 -4.97 7.85 -23.11
CA VAL A 138 -5.70 9.00 -23.69
C VAL A 138 -4.78 10.20 -23.89
N LEU A 139 -3.89 10.49 -22.95
CA LEU A 139 -2.97 11.63 -23.04
C LEU A 139 -1.87 11.44 -24.11
N GLY A 140 -1.58 10.18 -24.47
CA GLY A 140 -0.54 9.86 -25.47
C GLY A 140 0.89 10.15 -24.97
N LYS A 141 1.84 9.35 -25.46
CA LYS A 141 3.25 9.38 -25.00
C LYS A 141 3.91 10.74 -25.07
N LYS A 142 3.67 11.52 -26.14
CA LYS A 142 4.31 12.85 -26.32
C LYS A 142 3.89 13.83 -25.23
N LEU A 143 2.60 13.85 -24.87
CA LEU A 143 2.09 14.77 -23.85
C LEU A 143 2.55 14.35 -22.45
N LEU A 144 2.51 13.04 -22.16
CA LEU A 144 3.02 12.50 -20.90
C LEU A 144 4.50 12.84 -20.70
N HIS A 145 5.32 12.65 -21.75
CA HIS A 145 6.75 12.96 -21.70
C HIS A 145 7.02 14.45 -21.47
N ARG A 146 6.27 15.34 -22.15
CA ARG A 146 6.37 16.81 -21.96
C ARG A 146 6.09 17.22 -20.51
N TYR A 147 5.12 16.57 -19.84
CA TYR A 147 4.82 16.89 -18.45
C TYR A 147 5.81 16.21 -17.49
N ALA A 148 6.21 14.98 -17.76
CA ALA A 148 7.18 14.26 -16.95
C ALA A 148 8.56 14.94 -16.94
N SER A 149 8.97 15.61 -18.04
CA SER A 149 10.24 16.38 -18.10
C SER A 149 10.31 17.55 -17.10
N LYS A 150 9.19 17.91 -16.46
CA LYS A 150 9.16 18.89 -15.37
C LYS A 150 9.49 18.29 -13.99
N LEU A 151 9.54 16.99 -13.87
CA LEU A 151 9.94 16.31 -12.63
C LEU A 151 11.46 16.41 -12.47
N LYS A 152 11.93 16.75 -11.29
CA LYS A 152 13.33 16.62 -10.91
C LYS A 152 13.66 15.19 -10.51
N GLY A 153 12.66 14.43 -10.00
CA GLY A 153 12.83 13.04 -9.61
C GLY A 153 11.55 12.24 -9.70
N SER A 154 11.73 10.93 -9.87
CA SER A 154 10.65 9.94 -9.91
C SER A 154 10.93 8.82 -8.93
N ILE A 155 9.93 8.49 -8.12
CA ILE A 155 9.92 7.37 -7.18
C ILE A 155 8.95 6.31 -7.70
N ALA A 156 9.32 5.05 -7.62
CA ALA A 156 8.41 3.92 -7.81
C ALA A 156 8.39 3.06 -6.55
N VAL A 157 7.22 2.59 -6.12
CA VAL A 157 7.10 1.81 -4.89
C VAL A 157 7.57 0.36 -5.05
N SER A 158 7.85 -0.09 -6.27
CA SER A 158 8.36 -1.42 -6.59
C SER A 158 8.93 -1.48 -8.00
N GLU A 159 9.70 -2.52 -8.33
CA GLU A 159 10.15 -2.76 -9.70
C GLU A 159 8.95 -2.92 -10.66
N SER A 160 7.87 -3.55 -10.22
CA SER A 160 6.64 -3.70 -11.01
C SER A 160 6.02 -2.34 -11.36
N SER A 161 5.95 -1.42 -10.39
CA SER A 161 5.44 -0.05 -10.62
C SER A 161 6.38 0.74 -11.53
N LYS A 162 7.70 0.59 -11.37
CA LYS A 162 8.71 1.19 -12.24
C LYS A 162 8.55 0.69 -13.67
N HIS A 163 8.55 -0.61 -13.90
CA HIS A 163 8.39 -1.21 -15.24
C HIS A 163 7.10 -0.76 -15.92
N PHE A 164 6.02 -0.55 -15.15
CA PHE A 164 4.79 -0.01 -15.71
C PHE A 164 4.94 1.46 -16.10
N ALA A 165 5.50 2.30 -15.23
CA ALA A 165 5.67 3.73 -15.47
C ALA A 165 6.63 4.00 -16.65
N GLU A 166 7.74 3.28 -16.76
CA GLU A 166 8.75 3.40 -17.82
C GLU A 166 8.19 3.16 -19.23
N LYS A 167 7.14 2.34 -19.38
CA LYS A 167 6.47 2.13 -20.68
C LYS A 167 5.89 3.42 -21.27
N PHE A 168 5.55 4.38 -20.41
CA PHE A 168 4.92 5.64 -20.79
C PHE A 168 5.83 6.84 -20.57
N ILE A 169 6.68 6.77 -19.59
CA ILE A 169 7.56 7.84 -19.09
C ILE A 169 8.94 7.24 -18.87
N PRO A 170 9.76 7.11 -19.92
CA PRO A 170 11.15 6.70 -19.77
C PRO A 170 11.93 7.67 -18.89
N GLY A 171 12.78 7.17 -18.00
CA GLY A 171 13.60 7.97 -17.11
C GLY A 171 14.16 7.17 -15.96
N ASP A 172 14.90 7.83 -15.08
CA ASP A 172 15.45 7.22 -13.88
C ASP A 172 14.43 7.24 -12.74
N TYR A 173 14.24 6.08 -12.12
CA TYR A 173 13.34 5.89 -10.99
C TYR A 173 14.10 5.41 -9.77
N LYS A 174 13.97 6.12 -8.66
CA LYS A 174 14.38 5.62 -7.35
C LYS A 174 13.32 4.66 -6.84
N ILE A 175 13.70 3.43 -6.48
CA ILE A 175 12.78 2.53 -5.78
C ILE A 175 12.77 2.90 -4.31
N ILE A 176 11.62 3.36 -3.82
CA ILE A 176 11.36 3.60 -2.39
C ILE A 176 10.03 2.91 -2.09
N PRO A 177 10.02 1.84 -1.29
CA PRO A 177 8.86 0.99 -1.08
C PRO A 177 7.76 1.67 -0.24
N ASN A 178 6.59 1.01 -0.15
CA ASN A 178 5.60 1.40 0.86
C ASN A 178 6.12 1.05 2.26
N GLY A 179 5.79 1.90 3.23
CA GLY A 179 6.14 1.71 4.62
C GLY A 179 5.08 0.95 5.42
N ILE A 180 5.49 0.46 6.58
CA ILE A 180 4.65 -0.13 7.63
C ILE A 180 5.14 0.33 9.00
N PHE A 181 4.24 0.51 9.98
CA PHE A 181 4.62 0.69 11.38
C PHE A 181 4.83 -0.69 12.02
N VAL A 182 6.07 -1.17 12.01
CA VAL A 182 6.43 -2.52 12.46
C VAL A 182 5.98 -2.78 13.89
N ASP A 183 6.15 -1.81 14.77
CA ASP A 183 5.85 -1.96 16.19
C ASP A 183 4.34 -2.13 16.48
N GLU A 184 3.46 -1.61 15.64
CA GLU A 184 2.01 -1.78 15.79
C GLU A 184 1.60 -3.25 15.65
N PHE A 185 2.25 -4.00 14.77
CA PHE A 185 1.99 -5.44 14.56
C PHE A 185 2.79 -6.31 15.53
N LYS A 186 4.05 -5.96 15.76
CA LYS A 186 4.98 -6.73 16.61
C LYS A 186 4.48 -6.85 18.05
N HIS A 187 3.95 -5.75 18.60
CA HIS A 187 3.52 -5.67 20.00
C HIS A 187 2.03 -5.90 20.20
N SER A 188 1.30 -6.27 19.14
CA SER A 188 -0.11 -6.66 19.26
C SER A 188 -0.27 -7.97 20.02
N GLU A 189 -1.35 -8.06 20.80
CA GLU A 189 -1.70 -9.28 21.54
C GLU A 189 -2.67 -10.12 20.70
N PRO A 190 -2.46 -11.45 20.61
CA PRO A 190 -3.38 -12.34 19.90
C PRO A 190 -4.75 -12.39 20.59
N PHE A 191 -5.77 -12.87 19.89
CA PHE A 191 -7.06 -13.14 20.47
C PHE A 191 -7.03 -14.43 21.29
N GLU A 192 -7.39 -14.37 22.58
CA GLU A 192 -7.34 -15.49 23.51
C GLU A 192 -8.27 -16.65 23.11
N GLU A 193 -9.41 -16.34 22.51
CA GLU A 193 -10.40 -17.33 22.05
C GLU A 193 -9.89 -18.29 20.99
N TYR A 194 -8.78 -17.95 20.30
CA TYR A 194 -8.15 -18.79 19.28
C TYR A 194 -6.92 -19.54 19.79
N LYS A 195 -6.59 -19.45 21.09
CA LYS A 195 -5.51 -20.19 21.73
C LYS A 195 -5.98 -21.56 22.25
N ASP A 196 -6.66 -22.32 21.43
CA ASP A 196 -7.25 -23.60 21.76
C ASP A 196 -6.47 -24.82 21.24
N GLY A 197 -5.27 -24.60 20.73
CA GLY A 197 -4.38 -25.64 20.19
C GLY A 197 -4.57 -25.93 18.70
N LYS A 198 -5.54 -25.32 18.05
CA LYS A 198 -5.69 -25.41 16.59
C LYS A 198 -4.68 -24.51 15.88
N ILE A 199 -4.22 -24.94 14.70
CA ILE A 199 -3.42 -24.11 13.80
C ILE A 199 -4.33 -23.13 13.07
N ASN A 200 -4.13 -21.84 13.31
CA ASN A 200 -4.91 -20.75 12.73
C ASN A 200 -4.32 -20.30 11.40
N ILE A 201 -5.05 -20.50 10.30
CA ILE A 201 -4.72 -19.99 8.97
C ILE A 201 -5.51 -18.71 8.76
N LEU A 202 -4.85 -17.60 8.49
CA LEU A 202 -5.47 -16.30 8.26
C LEU A 202 -5.50 -15.96 6.77
N PHE A 203 -6.67 -15.59 6.27
CA PHE A 203 -6.86 -14.79 5.08
C PHE A 203 -7.30 -13.40 5.48
N LEU A 204 -6.57 -12.36 5.08
CA LEU A 204 -6.93 -10.98 5.38
C LEU A 204 -6.84 -10.13 4.11
N SER A 205 -7.99 -9.74 3.55
CA SER A 205 -8.09 -8.88 2.37
C SER A 205 -9.53 -8.46 2.12
N ARG A 206 -9.72 -7.44 1.27
CA ARG A 206 -11.05 -7.14 0.71
C ARG A 206 -11.58 -8.35 -0.08
N MET A 207 -12.87 -8.60 -0.02
CA MET A 207 -13.53 -9.72 -0.71
C MET A 207 -13.65 -9.48 -2.22
N GLU A 208 -12.49 -9.34 -2.89
CA GLU A 208 -12.38 -9.18 -4.34
C GLU A 208 -11.93 -10.51 -4.98
N LYS A 209 -12.55 -10.91 -6.10
CA LYS A 209 -12.23 -12.19 -6.77
C LYS A 209 -10.73 -12.37 -7.05
N ARG A 210 -10.01 -11.28 -7.39
CA ARG A 210 -8.56 -11.33 -7.64
C ARG A 210 -7.73 -11.66 -6.40
N LYS A 211 -8.28 -11.54 -5.18
CA LYS A 211 -7.61 -11.91 -3.93
C LYS A 211 -7.59 -13.41 -3.68
N GLY A 212 -8.36 -14.17 -4.45
CA GLY A 212 -8.21 -15.62 -4.59
C GLY A 212 -8.75 -16.45 -3.44
N LEU A 213 -9.68 -15.91 -2.62
CA LEU A 213 -10.27 -16.63 -1.49
C LEU A 213 -10.84 -17.99 -1.90
N GLN A 214 -11.48 -18.11 -3.08
CA GLN A 214 -12.02 -19.36 -3.61
C GLN A 214 -10.97 -20.48 -3.72
N TYR A 215 -9.73 -20.15 -4.09
CA TYR A 215 -8.65 -21.13 -4.16
C TYR A 215 -8.21 -21.61 -2.78
N LEU A 216 -8.15 -20.68 -1.80
CA LEU A 216 -7.84 -21.04 -0.41
C LEU A 216 -8.94 -21.90 0.20
N LEU A 217 -10.21 -21.56 0.00
CA LEU A 217 -11.35 -22.33 0.48
C LEU A 217 -11.33 -23.76 -0.09
N SER A 218 -11.05 -23.90 -1.39
CA SER A 218 -10.93 -25.21 -2.02
C SER A 218 -9.78 -26.03 -1.42
N ALA A 219 -8.59 -25.45 -1.30
CA ALA A 219 -7.42 -26.11 -0.71
C ALA A 219 -7.66 -26.49 0.77
N TYR A 220 -8.23 -25.56 1.56
CA TYR A 220 -8.53 -25.77 2.97
C TYR A 220 -9.57 -26.87 3.18
N SER A 221 -10.56 -26.94 2.33
CA SER A 221 -11.58 -27.98 2.39
C SER A 221 -11.01 -29.40 2.28
N ASP A 222 -10.01 -29.58 1.43
CA ASP A 222 -9.33 -30.88 1.29
C ASP A 222 -8.35 -31.11 2.45
N LEU A 223 -7.64 -30.07 2.90
CA LEU A 223 -6.71 -30.14 4.04
C LEU A 223 -7.39 -30.51 5.35
N LYS A 224 -8.63 -30.08 5.56
CA LYS A 224 -9.38 -30.30 6.81
C LYS A 224 -9.57 -31.78 7.15
N TRP A 225 -9.61 -32.65 6.15
CA TRP A 225 -9.68 -34.09 6.36
C TRP A 225 -8.38 -34.67 6.92
N ASP A 226 -7.25 -34.18 6.44
CA ASP A 226 -5.91 -34.63 6.85
C ASP A 226 -5.47 -33.96 8.17
N PHE A 227 -5.95 -32.71 8.42
CA PHE A 227 -5.57 -31.87 9.54
C PHE A 227 -6.81 -31.31 10.27
N PRO A 228 -7.51 -32.15 11.07
CA PRO A 228 -8.74 -31.73 11.75
C PRO A 228 -8.52 -30.57 12.75
N ASP A 229 -7.33 -30.43 13.31
CA ASP A 229 -6.99 -29.37 14.28
C ASP A 229 -6.47 -28.10 13.59
N THR A 230 -7.13 -27.68 12.52
CA THR A 230 -6.87 -26.41 11.83
C THR A 230 -8.11 -25.53 11.80
N ARG A 231 -7.91 -24.23 11.73
CA ARG A 231 -8.98 -23.23 11.57
C ARG A 231 -8.61 -22.22 10.49
N LEU A 232 -9.59 -21.85 9.65
CA LEU A 232 -9.45 -20.78 8.67
C LEU A 232 -10.20 -19.54 9.18
N ILE A 233 -9.46 -18.46 9.42
CA ILE A 233 -9.99 -17.16 9.82
C ILE A 233 -9.99 -16.23 8.60
N ILE A 234 -11.15 -15.71 8.22
CA ILE A 234 -11.36 -14.86 7.06
C ILE A 234 -11.71 -13.46 7.52
N VAL A 235 -10.81 -12.49 7.31
CA VAL A 235 -10.97 -11.09 7.70
C VAL A 235 -10.98 -10.20 6.46
N GLY A 236 -11.89 -9.23 6.43
CA GLY A 236 -11.95 -8.19 5.40
C GLY A 236 -13.35 -7.80 4.98
N GLY A 237 -13.46 -6.57 4.50
CA GLY A 237 -14.74 -6.01 4.06
C GLY A 237 -15.11 -6.41 2.62
N GLY A 238 -16.38 -6.20 2.29
CA GLY A 238 -16.98 -6.51 0.99
C GLY A 238 -17.82 -7.79 1.01
N ASN A 239 -18.42 -8.10 -0.13
CA ASN A 239 -19.22 -9.30 -0.28
C ASN A 239 -18.39 -10.43 -0.88
N MET A 240 -18.43 -11.57 -0.23
CA MET A 240 -17.84 -12.81 -0.76
C MET A 240 -18.54 -13.19 -2.07
N ASP A 241 -17.80 -13.70 -3.05
CA ASP A 241 -18.38 -14.13 -4.31
C ASP A 241 -19.18 -15.44 -4.18
N ALA A 242 -20.05 -15.71 -5.17
CA ALA A 242 -20.95 -16.88 -5.15
C ALA A 242 -20.19 -18.22 -5.10
N GLU A 243 -19.02 -18.30 -5.72
CA GLU A 243 -18.16 -19.49 -5.72
C GLU A 243 -17.64 -19.78 -4.31
N SER A 244 -17.11 -18.75 -3.64
CA SER A 244 -16.64 -18.84 -2.24
C SER A 244 -17.79 -19.21 -1.28
N HIS A 245 -18.98 -18.60 -1.44
CA HIS A 245 -20.16 -18.99 -0.65
C HIS A 245 -20.57 -20.46 -0.87
N SER A 246 -20.53 -20.93 -2.11
CA SER A 246 -20.89 -22.33 -2.45
C SER A 246 -19.92 -23.32 -1.80
N ILE A 247 -18.63 -23.02 -1.76
CA ILE A 247 -17.62 -23.88 -1.13
C ILE A 247 -17.85 -23.99 0.37
N ILE A 248 -18.10 -22.86 1.06
CA ILE A 248 -18.41 -22.86 2.50
C ILE A 248 -19.71 -23.59 2.79
N GLY A 249 -20.76 -23.37 1.98
CA GLY A 249 -22.08 -23.99 2.20
C GLY A 249 -22.16 -25.50 1.94
N SER A 250 -21.19 -26.06 1.19
CA SER A 250 -21.16 -27.49 0.86
C SER A 250 -20.40 -28.35 1.87
N ARG A 251 -19.72 -27.76 2.86
CA ARG A 251 -18.86 -28.45 3.82
C ARG A 251 -19.14 -27.95 5.25
N ASP A 252 -18.76 -28.70 6.27
CA ASP A 252 -18.97 -28.28 7.67
C ASP A 252 -18.21 -26.99 7.97
N PRO A 253 -18.90 -25.87 8.24
CA PRO A 253 -18.27 -24.57 8.44
C PRO A 253 -17.69 -24.36 9.84
N ALA A 254 -17.71 -25.36 10.72
CA ALA A 254 -17.39 -25.19 12.15
C ALA A 254 -16.01 -24.60 12.42
N ASP A 255 -15.06 -24.78 11.51
CA ASP A 255 -13.70 -24.25 11.61
C ASP A 255 -13.36 -23.19 10.54
N ILE A 256 -14.36 -22.65 9.86
CA ILE A 256 -14.25 -21.49 8.98
C ILE A 256 -14.94 -20.31 9.67
N VAL A 257 -14.15 -19.33 10.11
CA VAL A 257 -14.65 -18.16 10.85
C VAL A 257 -14.57 -16.94 9.95
N VAL A 258 -15.72 -16.38 9.57
CA VAL A 258 -15.81 -15.17 8.76
C VAL A 258 -16.10 -13.98 9.66
N ILE A 259 -15.14 -13.08 9.77
CA ILE A 259 -15.19 -11.92 10.70
C ILE A 259 -15.79 -10.69 10.04
N GLY A 260 -15.47 -10.44 8.76
CA GLY A 260 -15.81 -9.18 8.09
C GLY A 260 -14.75 -8.10 8.25
N GLU A 261 -15.14 -6.84 8.14
CA GLU A 261 -14.26 -5.69 8.27
C GLU A 261 -13.94 -5.42 9.74
N VAL A 262 -12.69 -5.13 10.05
CA VAL A 262 -12.18 -4.90 11.41
C VAL A 262 -11.41 -3.58 11.49
N SER A 263 -11.17 -3.10 12.72
CA SER A 263 -10.29 -1.95 12.99
C SER A 263 -8.83 -2.28 12.68
N ASP A 264 -7.98 -1.26 12.51
CA ASP A 264 -6.53 -1.48 12.28
C ASP A 264 -5.87 -2.16 13.48
N SER A 265 -6.31 -1.86 14.71
CA SER A 265 -5.83 -2.52 15.92
C SER A 265 -6.20 -4.00 15.97
N ASP A 266 -7.44 -4.35 15.61
CA ASP A 266 -7.85 -5.76 15.54
C ASP A 266 -7.19 -6.48 14.36
N LYS A 267 -6.96 -5.79 13.24
CA LYS A 267 -6.21 -6.33 12.11
C LYS A 267 -4.83 -6.85 12.57
N ALA A 268 -4.09 -6.04 13.32
CA ALA A 268 -2.78 -6.44 13.85
C ALA A 268 -2.89 -7.66 14.80
N ARG A 269 -3.94 -7.72 15.63
CA ARG A 269 -4.22 -8.86 16.51
C ARG A 269 -4.53 -10.15 15.74
N TYR A 270 -5.27 -10.07 14.60
CA TYR A 270 -5.51 -11.25 13.76
C TYR A 270 -4.24 -11.80 13.14
N TYR A 271 -3.34 -10.94 12.66
CA TYR A 271 -2.03 -11.41 12.21
C TYR A 271 -1.25 -12.08 13.33
N LYS A 272 -1.29 -11.51 14.54
CA LYS A 272 -0.61 -12.08 15.71
C LYS A 272 -1.23 -13.40 16.21
N THR A 273 -2.53 -13.59 15.96
CA THR A 273 -3.26 -14.83 16.27
C THR A 273 -2.92 -15.96 15.31
N ALA A 274 -2.55 -15.64 14.08
CA ALA A 274 -2.35 -16.62 13.03
C ALA A 274 -1.00 -17.34 13.14
N ASP A 275 -1.00 -18.65 12.96
CA ASP A 275 0.20 -19.46 12.72
C ASP A 275 0.69 -19.33 11.29
N ILE A 276 -0.25 -19.20 10.34
CA ILE A 276 0.01 -19.10 8.92
C ILE A 276 -0.85 -17.99 8.33
N PHE A 277 -0.23 -17.01 7.67
CA PHE A 277 -0.93 -16.04 6.81
C PHE A 277 -0.91 -16.54 5.37
N CYS A 278 -2.08 -16.62 4.74
CA CYS A 278 -2.22 -17.06 3.35
C CYS A 278 -2.68 -15.90 2.44
N ALA A 279 -1.84 -15.57 1.46
CA ALA A 279 -2.10 -14.54 0.45
C ALA A 279 -2.26 -15.16 -0.96
N PRO A 280 -3.46 -15.69 -1.33
CA PRO A 280 -3.67 -16.45 -2.56
C PRO A 280 -4.05 -15.58 -3.77
N ALA A 281 -3.60 -14.34 -3.83
CA ALA A 281 -3.94 -13.40 -4.89
C ALA A 281 -3.58 -13.97 -6.28
N THR A 282 -4.47 -13.73 -7.25
CA THR A 282 -4.32 -14.26 -8.62
C THR A 282 -3.53 -13.34 -9.55
N GLY A 283 -3.13 -12.16 -9.05
CA GLY A 283 -2.42 -11.10 -9.78
C GLY A 283 -2.97 -9.72 -9.45
N GLN A 284 -2.46 -8.71 -10.14
CA GLN A 284 -2.86 -7.30 -9.99
C GLN A 284 -2.57 -6.70 -8.60
N GLU A 285 -1.53 -7.18 -7.96
CA GLU A 285 -0.91 -6.56 -6.80
C GLU A 285 0.36 -5.83 -7.23
N SER A 286 0.51 -4.59 -6.80
CA SER A 286 1.70 -3.78 -7.10
C SER A 286 2.82 -4.00 -6.10
N PHE A 287 2.50 -4.38 -4.86
CA PHE A 287 3.47 -4.49 -3.78
C PHE A 287 3.13 -5.62 -2.79
N GLY A 288 1.99 -5.56 -2.12
CA GLY A 288 1.59 -6.57 -1.14
C GLY A 288 1.85 -6.15 0.31
N ILE A 289 1.28 -5.00 0.74
CA ILE A 289 1.39 -4.49 2.13
C ILE A 289 0.99 -5.57 3.15
N VAL A 290 -0.02 -6.39 2.86
CA VAL A 290 -0.46 -7.49 3.72
C VAL A 290 0.64 -8.51 4.07
N LEU A 291 1.65 -8.64 3.20
CA LEU A 291 2.82 -9.49 3.48
C LEU A 291 3.75 -8.83 4.51
N LEU A 292 3.92 -7.50 4.44
CA LEU A 292 4.67 -6.75 5.45
C LEU A 292 3.98 -6.81 6.81
N GLU A 293 2.64 -6.73 6.84
CA GLU A 293 1.84 -6.85 8.06
C GLU A 293 2.07 -8.23 8.72
N ALA A 294 2.04 -9.30 7.93
CA ALA A 294 2.34 -10.65 8.41
C ALA A 294 3.79 -10.81 8.90
N MET A 295 4.77 -10.24 8.17
CA MET A 295 6.17 -10.24 8.57
C MET A 295 6.37 -9.50 9.90
N ALA A 296 5.74 -8.33 10.06
CA ALA A 296 5.84 -7.52 11.27
C ALA A 296 5.20 -8.20 12.49
N ALA A 297 4.09 -8.92 12.29
CA ALA A 297 3.46 -9.72 13.33
C ALA A 297 4.26 -11.00 13.69
N GLY A 298 5.22 -11.40 12.86
CA GLY A 298 5.99 -12.63 13.02
C GLY A 298 5.20 -13.89 12.64
N THR A 299 4.34 -13.78 11.64
CA THR A 299 3.49 -14.87 11.14
C THR A 299 4.14 -15.54 9.93
N ALA A 300 4.12 -16.86 9.84
CA ALA A 300 4.63 -17.59 8.67
C ALA A 300 3.75 -17.32 7.44
N ILE A 301 4.35 -17.13 6.26
CA ILE A 301 3.66 -16.69 5.06
C ILE A 301 3.59 -17.78 4.01
N ALA A 302 2.37 -18.05 3.53
CA ALA A 302 2.08 -18.75 2.27
C ALA A 302 1.59 -17.71 1.25
N ALA A 303 2.33 -17.47 0.16
CA ALA A 303 1.98 -16.45 -0.82
C ALA A 303 1.97 -17.01 -2.24
N SER A 304 1.04 -16.53 -3.08
CA SER A 304 1.08 -16.86 -4.51
C SER A 304 2.28 -16.19 -5.18
N ARG A 305 2.92 -16.91 -6.12
CA ARG A 305 4.10 -16.45 -6.89
C ARG A 305 3.66 -15.49 -8.00
N ILE A 306 3.28 -14.27 -7.60
CA ILE A 306 2.94 -13.17 -8.49
C ILE A 306 3.99 -12.07 -8.38
N GLU A 307 4.18 -11.29 -9.44
CA GLU A 307 5.23 -10.27 -9.54
C GLU A 307 5.22 -9.30 -8.35
N GLY A 308 4.05 -8.77 -7.96
CA GLY A 308 3.94 -7.83 -6.84
C GLY A 308 4.40 -8.42 -5.50
N PHE A 309 4.12 -9.70 -5.24
CA PHE A 309 4.52 -10.35 -3.99
C PHE A 309 6.00 -10.71 -3.98
N SER A 310 6.56 -11.10 -5.13
CA SER A 310 7.99 -11.41 -5.28
C SER A 310 8.91 -10.19 -5.07
N ASN A 311 8.37 -8.97 -5.03
CA ASN A 311 9.12 -7.78 -4.65
C ASN A 311 9.29 -7.64 -3.11
N VAL A 312 8.48 -8.36 -2.33
CA VAL A 312 8.41 -8.24 -0.87
C VAL A 312 8.93 -9.49 -0.17
N VAL A 313 8.52 -10.67 -0.66
CA VAL A 313 8.87 -11.96 -0.06
C VAL A 313 9.71 -12.81 -1.00
N GLU A 314 10.58 -13.62 -0.40
CA GLU A 314 11.48 -14.54 -1.05
C GLU A 314 11.14 -15.98 -0.65
N ASP A 315 10.99 -16.85 -1.66
CA ASP A 315 10.64 -18.26 -1.45
C ASP A 315 11.70 -19.00 -0.64
N ASP A 316 11.26 -19.83 0.28
CA ASP A 316 12.05 -20.62 1.24
C ASP A 316 12.98 -19.80 2.17
N ARG A 317 12.93 -18.47 2.11
CA ARG A 317 13.64 -17.59 3.03
C ARG A 317 12.72 -16.99 4.11
N ASN A 318 11.71 -16.21 3.70
CA ASN A 318 10.74 -15.55 4.59
C ASN A 318 9.28 -15.89 4.26
N SER A 319 9.05 -16.75 3.28
CA SER A 319 7.76 -17.25 2.86
C SER A 319 7.90 -18.61 2.17
N ILE A 320 6.79 -19.33 1.95
CA ILE A 320 6.72 -20.39 0.95
C ILE A 320 5.75 -19.94 -0.14
N MET A 321 6.20 -19.98 -1.39
CA MET A 321 5.42 -19.50 -2.52
C MET A 321 4.82 -20.65 -3.35
N PHE A 322 3.58 -20.45 -3.81
CA PHE A 322 2.85 -21.40 -4.65
C PHE A 322 2.40 -20.77 -5.99
N SER A 323 2.06 -21.61 -6.96
CA SER A 323 1.56 -21.17 -8.26
C SER A 323 0.18 -20.50 -8.12
N PRO A 324 -0.04 -19.28 -8.65
CA PRO A 324 -1.33 -18.62 -8.56
C PRO A 324 -2.43 -19.40 -9.26
N LYS A 325 -3.64 -19.44 -8.70
CA LYS A 325 -4.81 -20.18 -9.19
C LYS A 325 -4.65 -21.71 -9.19
N ASP A 326 -3.66 -22.24 -8.54
CA ASP A 326 -3.37 -23.66 -8.43
C ASP A 326 -3.68 -24.15 -7.01
N VAL A 327 -4.82 -24.83 -6.87
CA VAL A 327 -5.33 -25.35 -5.59
C VAL A 327 -4.40 -26.41 -5.02
N GLU A 328 -3.84 -27.29 -5.86
CA GLU A 328 -2.94 -28.36 -5.43
C GLU A 328 -1.60 -27.80 -4.93
N SER A 329 -1.01 -26.85 -5.68
CA SER A 329 0.21 -26.17 -5.25
C SER A 329 0.00 -25.44 -3.92
N LEU A 330 -1.15 -24.77 -3.72
CA LEU A 330 -1.50 -24.12 -2.46
C LEU A 330 -1.68 -25.14 -1.33
N ARG A 331 -2.40 -26.25 -1.58
CA ARG A 331 -2.59 -27.31 -0.61
C ARG A 331 -1.25 -27.89 -0.14
N ASN A 332 -0.32 -28.17 -1.05
CA ASN A 332 0.99 -28.71 -0.73
C ASN A 332 1.80 -27.74 0.16
N VAL A 333 1.75 -26.42 -0.12
CA VAL A 333 2.42 -25.42 0.71
C VAL A 333 1.80 -25.33 2.11
N LEU A 334 0.46 -25.32 2.21
CA LEU A 334 -0.22 -25.32 3.51
C LEU A 334 0.07 -26.59 4.29
N THR A 335 0.04 -27.77 3.67
CA THR A 335 0.43 -29.05 4.29
C THR A 335 1.82 -28.97 4.91
N LYS A 336 2.81 -28.47 4.16
CA LYS A 336 4.19 -28.28 4.62
C LYS A 336 4.25 -27.37 5.84
N LEU A 337 3.55 -26.22 5.79
CA LEU A 337 3.55 -25.26 6.90
C LEU A 337 2.78 -25.75 8.12
N ILE A 338 1.68 -26.49 7.96
CA ILE A 338 0.91 -27.08 9.07
C ILE A 338 1.76 -28.13 9.79
N SER A 339 2.41 -29.02 9.04
CA SER A 339 3.15 -30.17 9.59
C SER A 339 4.49 -29.80 10.22
N ASP A 340 5.10 -28.67 9.86
CA ASP A 340 6.46 -28.31 10.28
C ASP A 340 6.50 -26.95 11.02
N GLN A 341 6.41 -27.01 12.34
CA GLN A 341 6.52 -25.83 13.21
C GLN A 341 7.90 -25.17 13.08
N LYS A 342 8.99 -25.94 12.98
CA LYS A 342 10.34 -25.37 12.88
C LYS A 342 10.50 -24.56 11.60
N LEU A 343 9.85 -24.99 10.52
CA LEU A 343 9.80 -24.25 9.28
C LEU A 343 9.05 -22.94 9.47
N ARG A 344 7.85 -22.95 10.11
CA ARG A 344 7.11 -21.72 10.42
C ARG A 344 7.96 -20.74 11.22
N ASP A 345 8.61 -21.22 12.29
CA ASP A 345 9.47 -20.41 13.15
C ASP A 345 10.67 -19.81 12.39
N ARG A 346 11.27 -20.55 11.47
CA ARG A 346 12.37 -20.08 10.63
C ARG A 346 11.94 -18.97 9.68
N LEU A 347 10.84 -19.19 8.96
CA LEU A 347 10.31 -18.23 7.99
C LEU A 347 9.85 -16.94 8.67
N SER A 348 9.12 -17.05 9.77
CA SER A 348 8.62 -15.92 10.55
C SER A 348 9.76 -15.09 11.13
N ARG A 349 10.81 -15.73 11.66
CA ARG A 349 12.01 -15.04 12.16
C ARG A 349 12.72 -14.27 11.05
N SER A 350 12.89 -14.88 9.87
CA SER A 350 13.48 -14.19 8.71
C SER A 350 12.62 -13.01 8.27
N GLY A 351 11.30 -13.19 8.20
CA GLY A 351 10.36 -12.12 7.87
C GLY A 351 10.43 -10.96 8.85
N SER A 352 10.45 -11.25 10.17
CA SER A 352 10.52 -10.24 11.22
C SER A 352 11.83 -9.43 11.20
N ILE A 353 12.89 -9.95 10.62
CA ILE A 353 14.14 -9.21 10.40
C ILE A 353 14.03 -8.36 9.13
N ASP A 354 13.57 -8.97 8.05
CA ASP A 354 13.52 -8.32 6.73
C ASP A 354 12.54 -7.13 6.68
N VAL A 355 11.48 -7.15 7.53
CA VAL A 355 10.45 -6.10 7.52
C VAL A 355 10.95 -4.73 7.96
N PHE A 356 12.02 -4.65 8.77
CA PHE A 356 12.53 -3.38 9.28
C PHE A 356 12.98 -2.41 8.19
N ARG A 357 13.43 -2.90 7.04
CA ARG A 357 13.75 -2.02 5.89
C ARG A 357 12.52 -1.29 5.33
N TYR A 358 11.33 -1.74 5.67
CA TYR A 358 10.06 -1.14 5.29
C TYR A 358 9.43 -0.32 6.43
N ASN A 359 10.13 -0.15 7.57
CA ASN A 359 9.58 0.69 8.64
C ASN A 359 9.41 2.13 8.13
N TRP A 360 8.31 2.78 8.50
CA TRP A 360 8.01 4.13 8.03
C TRP A 360 9.14 5.12 8.31
N ASP A 361 9.82 5.00 9.45
CA ASP A 361 10.99 5.84 9.75
C ASP A 361 12.09 5.70 8.67
N THR A 362 12.41 4.47 8.25
CA THR A 362 13.38 4.19 7.18
C THR A 362 12.90 4.74 5.83
N VAL A 363 11.65 4.42 5.46
CA VAL A 363 11.06 4.83 4.17
C VAL A 363 10.99 6.36 4.05
N ALA A 364 10.54 7.04 5.11
CA ALA A 364 10.44 8.50 5.11
C ALA A 364 11.83 9.16 5.06
N SER A 365 12.85 8.58 5.73
CA SER A 365 14.23 9.03 5.62
C SER A 365 14.74 8.92 4.17
N GLU A 366 14.51 7.80 3.49
CA GLU A 366 14.89 7.64 2.09
C GLU A 366 14.20 8.65 1.16
N VAL A 367 12.94 9.01 1.44
CA VAL A 367 12.22 10.04 0.67
C VAL A 367 12.83 11.43 0.91
N VAL A 368 13.15 11.78 2.16
CA VAL A 368 13.78 13.07 2.49
C VAL A 368 15.19 13.17 1.89
N ASP A 369 15.99 12.12 2.01
CA ASP A 369 17.31 12.05 1.39
C ASP A 369 17.24 12.23 -0.12
N TYR A 370 16.22 11.65 -0.75
CA TYR A 370 16.01 11.83 -2.19
C TYR A 370 15.65 13.28 -2.54
N TYR A 371 14.83 13.95 -1.74
CA TYR A 371 14.55 15.39 -1.95
C TYR A 371 15.83 16.23 -1.87
N GLN A 372 16.71 15.94 -0.90
CA GLN A 372 17.99 16.65 -0.73
C GLN A 372 18.93 16.40 -1.91
N GLN A 373 19.04 15.16 -2.38
CA GLN A 373 19.81 14.80 -3.59
C GLN A 373 19.31 15.56 -4.84
N LEU A 374 18.04 15.89 -4.90
CA LEU A 374 17.43 16.67 -5.98
C LEU A 374 17.50 18.20 -5.78
N GLY A 375 18.20 18.65 -4.72
CA GLY A 375 18.44 20.06 -4.43
C GLY A 375 17.35 20.74 -3.58
N ALA A 376 16.51 19.99 -2.86
CA ALA A 376 15.67 20.58 -1.82
C ALA A 376 16.54 20.95 -0.60
N ILE A 377 16.48 22.22 -0.19
CA ILE A 377 17.30 22.75 0.92
C ILE A 377 16.55 22.50 2.23
N SER A 378 17.23 21.91 3.23
CA SER A 378 16.74 21.86 4.62
C SER A 378 17.29 23.07 5.39
N PRO A 379 16.45 23.82 6.14
CA PRO A 379 16.92 24.98 6.91
C PRO A 379 18.05 24.69 7.89
N GLU A 380 18.21 23.46 8.34
CA GLU A 380 19.24 23.06 9.31
C GLU A 380 20.66 23.00 8.72
N LEU A 381 20.82 22.87 7.40
CA LEU A 381 22.16 22.86 6.75
C LEU A 381 22.73 24.24 6.52
N ASP A 382 21.91 25.30 6.48
CA ASP A 382 22.39 26.67 6.32
C ASP A 382 23.04 27.25 7.57
N VAL A 383 22.70 26.72 8.77
CA VAL A 383 23.31 27.20 10.03
C VAL A 383 24.75 26.71 10.19
N ILE A 384 25.08 25.54 9.66
CA ILE A 384 26.43 24.97 9.77
C ILE A 384 27.42 25.67 8.81
N ASN A 385 26.96 26.10 7.65
CA ASN A 385 27.81 26.79 6.66
C ASN A 385 28.01 28.28 6.94
N LEU A 386 27.21 28.92 7.81
CA LEU A 386 27.36 30.31 8.21
C LEU A 386 28.27 30.50 9.47
N THR A 387 28.64 29.43 10.17
CA THR A 387 29.49 29.45 11.35
C THR A 387 30.95 29.05 11.07
N THR A 388 31.30 28.72 9.83
CA THR A 388 32.65 28.34 9.39
C THR A 388 33.24 29.27 8.31
N GLY A 389 32.66 30.51 8.17
CA GLY A 389 33.19 31.57 7.30
C GLY A 389 33.89 32.67 8.08
#